data_a74532527e52702aaa2e4fa58953c85a
#
_entry.id   a74532527e52702aaa2e4fa58953c85a
#
_cell.length_a   1.000
_cell.length_b   1.000
_cell.length_c   1.000
_cell.angle_alpha   90.00
_cell.angle_beta   90.00
_cell.angle_gamma   90.00
#
_symmetry.space_group_name_H-M   'P 1'
#
loop_
_entity.id
_entity.type
_entity.pdbx_description
1 polymer ?
#
loop_
_entity_poly.entity_id
_entity_poly.type
_entity_poly.pdbx_seq_one_letter_code
_entity_poly.pdbx_strand_id
1 'polypeptide(L)'
;VPASATTDTSGTVTVYVTYGMFTEGGYNTAEKAPAKQAYNSTGVPTGTQINANFGLINGVSFAIDDIAAYSEAFRYAYNAPDSFNNYPNIVDAVLTAFAEKYPLISDNIVCGWDSVTTPNGGYINSIPGGEPVYYPATTETLDGVTYTVYSGYGWNIAYGTNATNIAALDHYGTNYALSDGMIIVFDYSAYRLYDVA
;
A
#
# COMPACT_ATOMS: atom_id res chain seq x y z
N VAL A 1 -29.94 6.56 6.11
CA VAL A 1 -29.25 6.09 4.90
C VAL A 1 -28.18 7.13 4.62
N PRO A 2 -26.87 6.84 4.76
CA PRO A 2 -25.85 7.77 4.31
C PRO A 2 -26.00 7.95 2.81
N ALA A 3 -25.97 9.19 2.35
CA ALA A 3 -25.97 9.50 0.95
C ALA A 3 -24.81 8.74 0.29
N SER A 4 -25.12 7.96 -0.74
CA SER A 4 -24.11 7.36 -1.61
C SER A 4 -23.27 8.51 -2.16
N ALA A 5 -22.04 8.63 -1.70
CA ALA A 5 -21.11 9.52 -2.34
C ALA A 5 -20.96 9.01 -3.78
N THR A 6 -21.42 9.79 -4.74
CA THR A 6 -21.11 9.54 -6.14
C THR A 6 -19.61 9.75 -6.27
N THR A 7 -18.87 8.67 -6.33
CA THR A 7 -17.44 8.70 -6.63
C THR A 7 -17.30 9.27 -8.04
N ASP A 8 -16.59 10.39 -8.14
CA ASP A 8 -16.16 10.90 -9.44
C ASP A 8 -15.11 9.90 -9.97
N THR A 9 -15.50 9.08 -10.92
CA THR A 9 -14.64 8.09 -11.57
C THR A 9 -13.91 8.66 -12.78
N SER A 10 -14.09 9.96 -13.05
CA SER A 10 -13.36 10.65 -14.12
C SER A 10 -11.88 10.79 -13.76
N GLY A 11 -11.03 10.80 -14.78
CA GLY A 11 -9.60 11.00 -14.61
C GLY A 11 -8.76 9.74 -14.69
N THR A 12 -7.49 9.89 -14.39
CA THR A 12 -6.48 8.82 -14.49
C THR A 12 -5.62 8.73 -13.24
N VAL A 13 -5.15 7.54 -12.95
CA VAL A 13 -4.12 7.28 -11.93
C VAL A 13 -2.92 6.63 -12.59
N THR A 14 -1.74 6.83 -12.01
CA THR A 14 -0.49 6.23 -12.48
C THR A 14 0.04 5.27 -11.44
N VAL A 15 0.36 4.04 -11.85
CA VAL A 15 0.82 2.97 -10.97
C VAL A 15 2.27 2.62 -11.25
N TYR A 16 3.07 2.57 -10.20
CA TYR A 16 4.42 2.01 -10.16
C TYR A 16 4.43 0.78 -9.27
N VAL A 17 5.10 -0.26 -9.72
CA VAL A 17 5.44 -1.43 -8.90
C VAL A 17 6.95 -1.56 -8.88
N THR A 18 7.53 -1.56 -7.71
CA THR A 18 8.99 -1.48 -7.53
C THR A 18 9.48 -2.52 -6.51
N TYR A 19 10.78 -2.78 -6.52
CA TYR A 19 11.43 -3.68 -5.58
C TYR A 19 12.60 -2.97 -4.90
N GLY A 20 12.51 -2.80 -3.58
CA GLY A 20 13.58 -2.23 -2.78
C GLY A 20 13.79 -0.72 -2.98
N MET A 21 12.83 -0.03 -3.54
CA MET A 21 12.88 1.43 -3.66
C MET A 21 12.81 2.09 -2.29
N PHE A 22 11.97 1.59 -1.41
CA PHE A 22 11.91 2.00 -0.01
C PHE A 22 12.94 1.18 0.77
N THR A 23 14.16 1.68 0.86
CA THR A 23 15.23 1.02 1.62
C THR A 23 15.02 1.25 3.11
N GLU A 24 15.60 0.36 3.94
CA GLU A 24 15.57 0.53 5.39
C GLU A 24 16.10 1.90 5.83
N GLY A 25 17.10 2.43 5.15
CA GLY A 25 17.62 3.78 5.39
C GLY A 25 16.66 4.91 5.02
N GLY A 26 15.94 4.79 3.92
CA GLY A 26 14.90 5.73 3.50
C GLY A 26 13.56 5.45 4.16
N TYR A 27 13.41 4.26 4.70
CA TYR A 27 12.16 3.74 5.21
C TYR A 27 11.98 3.99 6.71
N ASN A 28 13.04 3.93 7.51
CA ASN A 28 12.90 3.91 8.97
C ASN A 28 13.95 4.65 9.76
N THR A 29 15.10 4.93 9.22
CA THR A 29 16.22 5.32 10.08
C THR A 29 16.25 6.78 10.48
N ALA A 30 15.65 7.66 9.70
CA ALA A 30 15.54 9.07 10.07
C ALA A 30 14.47 9.30 11.14
N GLU A 31 13.56 8.36 11.27
CA GLU A 31 12.39 8.46 12.11
C GLU A 31 12.28 7.23 13.02
N LYS A 32 13.37 6.83 13.62
CA LYS A 32 13.28 5.95 14.78
C LYS A 32 12.27 6.61 15.68
N ALA A 33 11.10 6.02 15.68
CA ALA A 33 9.86 6.58 16.12
C ALA A 33 10.03 7.47 17.35
N PRO A 34 9.81 8.75 17.24
CA PRO A 34 9.32 9.46 18.41
C PRO A 34 8.09 8.71 18.90
N ALA A 35 7.93 8.57 20.19
CA ALA A 35 6.89 7.77 20.82
C ALA A 35 5.47 7.94 20.25
N LYS A 36 5.22 9.03 19.54
CA LYS A 36 3.94 9.37 18.91
C LYS A 36 3.79 8.95 17.44
N GLN A 37 4.81 8.34 16.84
CA GLN A 37 4.75 7.76 15.50
C GLN A 37 4.84 6.24 15.55
N ALA A 38 4.86 5.71 16.75
CA ALA A 38 4.84 4.30 16.97
C ALA A 38 3.74 3.69 16.13
N TYR A 39 4.09 2.65 15.46
CA TYR A 39 3.22 1.66 14.90
C TYR A 39 2.57 1.94 13.53
N ASN A 40 2.01 3.09 13.24
CA ASN A 40 1.29 3.31 11.99
C ASN A 40 2.12 3.93 10.87
N SER A 41 3.37 4.22 11.14
CA SER A 41 4.26 4.75 10.13
C SER A 41 4.96 3.59 9.42
N THR A 42 4.63 3.38 8.18
CA THR A 42 5.46 2.53 7.31
C THR A 42 6.83 3.13 7.08
N GLY A 43 7.08 4.32 7.56
CA GLY A 43 8.36 4.99 7.53
C GLY A 43 8.78 5.54 6.17
N VAL A 44 7.89 5.59 5.20
CA VAL A 44 8.17 6.30 3.95
C VAL A 44 8.10 7.80 4.22
N PRO A 45 9.20 8.54 4.17
CA PRO A 45 9.18 9.97 4.43
C PRO A 45 8.33 10.71 3.40
N THR A 46 7.56 11.70 3.85
CA THR A 46 6.87 12.60 2.94
C THR A 46 7.87 13.27 2.00
N GLY A 47 7.55 13.33 0.72
CA GLY A 47 8.44 13.88 -0.30
C GLY A 47 9.43 12.86 -0.88
N THR A 48 9.26 11.58 -0.61
CA THR A 48 10.05 10.53 -1.26
C THR A 48 9.89 10.62 -2.78
N GLN A 49 11.01 10.54 -3.47
CA GLN A 49 11.04 10.56 -4.94
C GLN A 49 11.00 9.16 -5.50
N ILE A 50 10.18 8.97 -6.53
CA ILE A 50 10.10 7.69 -7.26
C ILE A 50 11.38 7.48 -8.06
N ASN A 51 11.96 6.29 -7.92
CA ASN A 51 13.10 5.84 -8.71
C ASN A 51 12.70 4.68 -9.63
N ALA A 52 12.51 4.97 -10.90
CA ALA A 52 12.07 4.01 -11.90
C ALA A 52 13.09 2.88 -12.16
N ASN A 53 14.35 3.02 -11.74
CA ASN A 53 15.36 1.95 -11.89
C ASN A 53 15.03 0.69 -11.06
N PHE A 54 14.15 0.81 -10.08
CA PHE A 54 13.66 -0.32 -9.28
C PHE A 54 12.35 -0.90 -9.80
N GLY A 55 11.85 -0.42 -10.94
CA GLY A 55 10.50 -0.71 -11.40
C GLY A 55 10.32 -2.04 -12.13
N LEU A 56 9.33 -2.81 -11.69
CA LEU A 56 8.69 -3.86 -12.47
C LEU A 56 7.61 -3.26 -13.38
N ILE A 57 6.83 -2.29 -12.86
CA ILE A 57 5.88 -1.47 -13.61
C ILE A 57 6.29 -0.01 -13.41
N ASN A 58 6.56 0.68 -14.49
CA ASN A 58 7.15 2.01 -14.46
C ASN A 58 6.17 3.08 -14.95
N GLY A 59 5.22 3.45 -14.09
CA GLY A 59 4.35 4.57 -14.36
C GLY A 59 3.36 4.32 -15.49
N VAL A 60 2.55 3.28 -15.36
CA VAL A 60 1.46 3.00 -16.29
C VAL A 60 0.20 3.70 -15.80
N SER A 61 -0.43 4.46 -16.70
CA SER A 61 -1.66 5.19 -16.40
C SER A 61 -2.89 4.38 -16.77
N PHE A 62 -3.88 4.43 -15.89
CA PHE A 62 -5.19 3.79 -16.06
C PHE A 62 -6.29 4.81 -15.85
N ALA A 63 -7.34 4.74 -16.66
CA ALA A 63 -8.56 5.48 -16.37
C ALA A 63 -9.23 4.91 -15.12
N ILE A 64 -9.73 5.77 -14.25
CA ILE A 64 -10.42 5.36 -13.02
C ILE A 64 -11.67 4.54 -13.36
N ASP A 65 -12.37 4.89 -14.43
CA ASP A 65 -13.53 4.13 -14.93
C ASP A 65 -13.15 2.69 -15.32
N ASP A 66 -12.00 2.47 -15.94
CA ASP A 66 -11.53 1.14 -16.29
C ASP A 66 -11.21 0.32 -15.02
N ILE A 67 -10.60 0.93 -14.02
CA ILE A 67 -10.35 0.29 -12.73
C ILE A 67 -11.68 -0.04 -12.04
N ALA A 68 -12.64 0.87 -12.05
CA ALA A 68 -13.96 0.66 -11.46
C ALA A 68 -14.68 -0.55 -12.06
N ALA A 69 -14.52 -0.78 -13.36
CA ALA A 69 -15.11 -1.93 -14.04
C ALA A 69 -14.60 -3.28 -13.54
N TYR A 70 -13.35 -3.33 -13.02
CA TYR A 70 -12.75 -4.54 -12.47
C TYR A 70 -12.94 -4.69 -10.96
N SER A 71 -13.26 -3.64 -10.23
CA SER A 71 -13.28 -3.63 -8.76
C SER A 71 -14.17 -4.71 -8.17
N GLU A 72 -15.35 -4.93 -8.70
CA GLU A 72 -16.27 -5.98 -8.23
C GLU A 72 -15.69 -7.38 -8.47
N ALA A 73 -15.10 -7.62 -9.64
CA ALA A 73 -14.47 -8.88 -9.96
C ALA A 73 -13.27 -9.18 -9.05
N PHE A 74 -12.46 -8.18 -8.73
CA PHE A 74 -11.36 -8.33 -7.79
C PHE A 74 -11.85 -8.66 -6.39
N ARG A 75 -12.88 -7.99 -5.90
CA ARG A 75 -13.47 -8.30 -4.59
C ARG A 75 -13.94 -9.75 -4.52
N TYR A 76 -14.61 -10.22 -5.56
CA TYR A 76 -15.04 -11.62 -5.64
C TYR A 76 -13.84 -12.58 -5.73
N ALA A 77 -12.89 -12.32 -6.62
CA ALA A 77 -11.72 -13.18 -6.83
C ALA A 77 -10.85 -13.32 -5.59
N TYR A 78 -10.76 -12.27 -4.78
CA TYR A 78 -9.93 -12.24 -3.57
C TYR A 78 -10.74 -12.39 -2.27
N ASN A 79 -12.01 -12.82 -2.36
CA ASN A 79 -12.90 -13.05 -1.22
C ASN A 79 -13.05 -11.84 -0.30
N ALA A 80 -13.12 -10.65 -0.87
CA ALA A 80 -13.34 -9.43 -0.10
C ALA A 80 -14.73 -9.46 0.56
N PRO A 81 -14.83 -9.12 1.85
CA PRO A 81 -16.13 -8.94 2.49
C PRO A 81 -16.95 -7.83 1.81
N ASP A 82 -18.27 -8.03 1.71
CA ASP A 82 -19.18 -7.05 1.08
C ASP A 82 -19.12 -5.66 1.73
N SER A 83 -18.67 -5.59 2.98
CA SER A 83 -18.50 -4.34 3.71
C SER A 83 -17.28 -3.51 3.26
N PHE A 84 -16.37 -4.10 2.50
CA PHE A 84 -15.19 -3.41 1.99
C PHE A 84 -15.51 -2.68 0.68
N ASN A 85 -15.78 -1.41 0.81
CA ASN A 85 -15.68 -0.35 -0.19
C ASN A 85 -16.53 -0.47 -1.47
N ASN A 86 -17.33 0.57 -1.67
CA ASN A 86 -18.21 0.75 -2.82
C ASN A 86 -17.59 1.64 -3.92
N TYR A 87 -16.29 1.89 -3.90
CA TYR A 87 -15.57 2.75 -4.84
C TYR A 87 -14.27 2.07 -5.28
N PRO A 88 -13.74 2.40 -6.47
CA PRO A 88 -12.41 1.97 -6.85
C PRO A 88 -11.37 2.61 -5.92
N ASN A 89 -10.42 1.82 -5.46
CA ASN A 89 -9.44 2.19 -4.46
C ASN A 89 -8.01 1.87 -4.90
N ILE A 90 -7.04 2.23 -4.08
CA ILE A 90 -5.62 2.04 -4.40
C ILE A 90 -5.28 0.55 -4.64
N VAL A 91 -5.86 -0.38 -3.90
CA VAL A 91 -5.64 -1.81 -4.13
C VAL A 91 -6.19 -2.24 -5.48
N ASP A 92 -7.38 -1.78 -5.86
CA ASP A 92 -7.97 -2.06 -7.17
C ASP A 92 -7.04 -1.57 -8.31
N ALA A 93 -6.42 -0.40 -8.16
CA ALA A 93 -5.50 0.13 -9.16
C ALA A 93 -4.24 -0.75 -9.32
N VAL A 94 -3.67 -1.22 -8.22
CA VAL A 94 -2.51 -2.10 -8.24
C VAL A 94 -2.87 -3.45 -8.86
N LEU A 95 -4.02 -4.03 -8.50
CA LEU A 95 -4.50 -5.29 -9.08
C LEU A 95 -4.76 -5.16 -10.58
N THR A 96 -5.33 -4.04 -11.03
CA THR A 96 -5.52 -3.74 -12.45
C THR A 96 -4.18 -3.70 -13.19
N ALA A 97 -3.17 -3.05 -12.61
CA ALA A 97 -1.85 -2.96 -13.21
C ALA A 97 -1.21 -4.34 -13.41
N PHE A 98 -1.34 -5.24 -12.43
CA PHE A 98 -0.87 -6.61 -12.56
C PHE A 98 -1.68 -7.41 -13.57
N ALA A 99 -2.99 -7.31 -13.55
CA ALA A 99 -3.86 -8.03 -14.49
C ALA A 99 -3.55 -7.68 -15.95
N GLU A 100 -3.24 -6.43 -16.23
CA GLU A 100 -2.91 -5.99 -17.57
C GLU A 100 -1.47 -6.29 -18.00
N LYS A 101 -0.51 -6.14 -17.10
CA LYS A 101 0.92 -6.26 -17.43
C LYS A 101 1.48 -7.66 -17.21
N TYR A 102 0.97 -8.34 -16.20
CA TYR A 102 1.48 -9.63 -15.76
C TYR A 102 0.32 -10.55 -15.33
N PRO A 103 -0.55 -10.99 -16.27
CA PRO A 103 -1.74 -11.77 -15.94
C PRO A 103 -1.43 -13.07 -15.18
N LEU A 104 -0.32 -13.76 -15.48
CA LEU A 104 0.09 -14.96 -14.76
C LEU A 104 0.49 -14.68 -13.31
N ILE A 105 1.02 -13.49 -13.02
CA ILE A 105 1.29 -13.06 -11.65
C ILE A 105 -0.03 -12.70 -10.97
N SER A 106 -0.91 -11.99 -11.66
CA SER A 106 -2.22 -11.57 -11.15
C SER A 106 -3.04 -12.75 -10.64
N ASP A 107 -3.05 -13.86 -11.35
CA ASP A 107 -3.80 -15.07 -10.97
C ASP A 107 -3.31 -15.72 -9.65
N ASN A 108 -2.13 -15.35 -9.18
CA ASN A 108 -1.50 -15.90 -7.99
C ASN A 108 -1.24 -14.85 -6.89
N ILE A 109 -1.84 -13.67 -6.98
CA ILE A 109 -1.79 -12.67 -5.92
C ILE A 109 -2.64 -13.12 -4.73
N VAL A 110 -2.14 -12.93 -3.52
CA VAL A 110 -2.87 -13.19 -2.29
C VAL A 110 -3.18 -11.87 -1.59
N CYS A 111 -4.46 -11.61 -1.38
CA CYS A 111 -4.93 -10.48 -0.59
C CYS A 111 -5.29 -10.92 0.83
N GLY A 112 -5.11 -10.02 1.78
CA GLY A 112 -5.54 -10.15 3.16
C GLY A 112 -6.62 -9.12 3.49
N TRP A 113 -7.46 -9.47 4.47
CA TRP A 113 -8.56 -8.61 4.92
C TRP A 113 -8.53 -8.52 6.44
N ASP A 114 -8.38 -7.32 6.95
CA ASP A 114 -8.43 -7.06 8.39
C ASP A 114 -9.80 -6.45 8.74
N SER A 115 -10.56 -7.19 9.54
CA SER A 115 -11.87 -6.78 10.02
C SER A 115 -11.85 -6.30 11.48
N VAL A 116 -10.70 -6.31 12.11
CA VAL A 116 -10.54 -6.00 13.56
C VAL A 116 -10.05 -4.58 13.78
N THR A 117 -9.10 -4.13 12.97
CA THR A 117 -8.54 -2.78 13.06
C THR A 117 -9.60 -1.73 12.68
N THR A 118 -9.50 -0.54 13.22
CA THR A 118 -10.39 0.58 12.87
C THR A 118 -9.55 1.72 12.29
N PRO A 119 -9.79 2.13 11.03
CA PRO A 119 -10.69 1.51 10.05
C PRO A 119 -10.19 0.15 9.57
N ASN A 120 -11.11 -0.78 9.37
CA ASN A 120 -10.80 -2.07 8.75
C ASN A 120 -10.49 -1.90 7.26
N GLY A 121 -9.84 -2.88 6.66
CA GLY A 121 -9.48 -2.79 5.25
C GLY A 121 -8.76 -4.01 4.69
N GLY A 122 -8.49 -3.92 3.39
CA GLY A 122 -7.79 -4.95 2.63
C GLY A 122 -6.42 -4.50 2.14
N TYR A 123 -5.57 -5.48 1.92
CA TYR A 123 -4.19 -5.27 1.45
C TYR A 123 -3.73 -6.42 0.57
N ILE A 124 -2.72 -6.18 -0.24
CA ILE A 124 -2.04 -7.23 -0.98
C ILE A 124 -0.95 -7.81 -0.09
N ASN A 125 -1.08 -9.09 0.25
CA ASN A 125 -0.19 -9.77 1.16
C ASN A 125 1.04 -10.33 0.45
N SER A 126 0.84 -11.01 -0.68
CA SER A 126 1.93 -11.58 -1.44
C SER A 126 1.68 -11.58 -2.95
N ILE A 127 2.78 -11.51 -3.67
CA ILE A 127 2.86 -11.67 -5.11
C ILE A 127 3.93 -12.73 -5.37
N PRO A 128 3.81 -13.60 -6.36
CA PRO A 128 4.86 -14.57 -6.70
C PRO A 128 6.23 -13.90 -6.85
N GLY A 129 7.20 -14.33 -6.05
CA GLY A 129 8.53 -13.71 -5.96
C GLY A 129 8.63 -12.50 -5.02
N GLY A 130 7.57 -12.21 -4.28
CA GLY A 130 7.50 -11.17 -3.26
C GLY A 130 6.63 -11.61 -2.09
N GLU A 131 6.96 -12.75 -1.51
CA GLU A 131 6.30 -13.29 -0.34
C GLU A 131 6.74 -12.52 0.91
N PRO A 132 5.84 -12.29 1.88
CA PRO A 132 6.20 -11.57 3.10
C PRO A 132 7.21 -12.39 3.93
N VAL A 133 8.17 -11.68 4.50
CA VAL A 133 9.15 -12.23 5.45
C VAL A 133 8.96 -11.54 6.78
N TYR A 134 8.81 -12.34 7.84
CA TYR A 134 8.66 -11.84 9.20
C TYR A 134 9.84 -12.28 10.04
N TYR A 135 10.51 -11.32 10.66
CA TYR A 135 11.54 -11.60 11.66
C TYR A 135 10.92 -11.66 13.06
N PRO A 136 11.53 -12.41 13.99
CA PRO A 136 11.10 -12.37 15.39
C PRO A 136 11.06 -10.96 15.94
N ALA A 137 10.01 -10.64 16.69
CA ALA A 137 9.91 -9.35 17.35
C ALA A 137 11.07 -9.15 18.33
N THR A 138 11.58 -7.94 18.37
CA THR A 138 12.65 -7.51 19.28
C THR A 138 12.17 -6.36 20.15
N THR A 139 12.97 -5.98 21.14
CA THR A 139 12.66 -4.85 22.00
C THR A 139 13.76 -3.81 21.86
N GLU A 140 13.39 -2.55 21.67
CA GLU A 140 14.33 -1.42 21.64
C GLU A 140 13.85 -0.33 22.60
N THR A 141 14.80 0.38 23.21
CA THR A 141 14.50 1.56 24.02
C THR A 141 15.06 2.80 23.33
N LEU A 142 14.17 3.74 23.00
CA LEU A 142 14.50 5.00 22.35
C LEU A 142 13.98 6.13 23.24
N ASP A 143 14.86 7.05 23.59
CA ASP A 143 14.53 8.22 24.43
C ASP A 143 13.78 7.85 25.73
N GLY A 144 14.15 6.70 26.33
CA GLY A 144 13.52 6.21 27.57
C GLY A 144 12.18 5.51 27.40
N VAL A 145 11.68 5.37 26.19
CA VAL A 145 10.47 4.61 25.88
C VAL A 145 10.85 3.25 25.29
N THR A 146 10.25 2.20 25.80
CA THR A 146 10.45 0.82 25.32
C THR A 146 9.44 0.48 24.27
N TYR A 147 9.92 -0.08 23.16
CA TYR A 147 9.11 -0.49 22.01
C TYR A 147 9.28 -1.97 21.72
N THR A 148 8.20 -2.62 21.34
CA THR A 148 8.27 -3.85 20.58
C THR A 148 8.50 -3.50 19.11
N VAL A 149 9.49 -4.12 18.49
CA VAL A 149 9.87 -3.83 17.10
C VAL A 149 9.57 -5.02 16.23
N TYR A 150 8.71 -4.82 15.26
CA TYR A 150 8.38 -5.78 14.21
C TYR A 150 9.12 -5.39 12.94
N SER A 151 9.76 -6.35 12.30
CA SER A 151 10.51 -6.11 11.08
C SER A 151 10.43 -7.28 10.10
N GLY A 152 10.72 -7.00 8.84
CA GLY A 152 10.71 -8.00 7.79
C GLY A 152 10.77 -7.37 6.42
N TYR A 153 10.24 -8.10 5.44
CA TYR A 153 10.03 -7.62 4.07
C TYR A 153 8.56 -7.83 3.71
N GLY A 154 8.02 -6.90 2.96
CA GLY A 154 6.65 -6.98 2.50
C GLY A 154 6.32 -5.88 1.50
N TRP A 155 5.07 -5.86 1.08
CA TRP A 155 4.57 -4.87 0.15
C TRP A 155 4.10 -3.63 0.89
N ASN A 156 4.63 -2.49 0.46
CA ASN A 156 4.33 -1.19 1.04
C ASN A 156 3.76 -0.28 -0.03
N ILE A 157 2.74 0.48 0.31
CA ILE A 157 2.10 1.41 -0.60
C ILE A 157 2.39 2.84 -0.16
N ALA A 158 2.76 3.66 -1.13
CA ALA A 158 2.81 5.11 -0.99
C ALA A 158 2.01 5.76 -2.12
N TYR A 159 1.55 6.97 -1.93
CA TYR A 159 0.81 7.70 -2.93
C TYR A 159 1.10 9.21 -2.86
N GLY A 160 0.80 9.89 -3.92
CA GLY A 160 0.93 11.34 -4.02
C GLY A 160 0.28 11.87 -5.28
N THR A 161 0.46 13.15 -5.53
CA THR A 161 -0.03 13.84 -6.73
C THR A 161 1.09 14.18 -7.71
N ASN A 162 2.33 13.93 -7.34
CA ASN A 162 3.49 14.04 -8.22
C ASN A 162 4.59 13.06 -7.79
N ALA A 163 5.50 12.77 -8.72
CA ALA A 163 6.56 11.75 -8.54
C ALA A 163 7.65 12.13 -7.52
N THR A 164 7.67 13.35 -7.05
CA THR A 164 8.67 13.86 -6.09
C THR A 164 8.10 14.11 -4.70
N ASN A 165 6.83 13.80 -4.50
CA ASN A 165 6.14 14.03 -3.24
C ASN A 165 5.12 12.93 -2.97
N ILE A 166 5.61 11.73 -2.67
CA ILE A 166 4.80 10.61 -2.23
C ILE A 166 4.96 10.38 -0.73
N ALA A 167 3.95 9.85 -0.10
CA ALA A 167 3.94 9.50 1.32
C ALA A 167 3.28 8.14 1.54
N ALA A 168 3.67 7.46 2.61
CA ALA A 168 3.04 6.22 3.02
C ALA A 168 1.56 6.40 3.32
N LEU A 169 0.79 5.31 3.17
CA LEU A 169 -0.57 5.24 3.68
C LEU A 169 -0.53 5.12 5.21
N ASP A 170 -1.47 5.75 5.87
CA ASP A 170 -1.72 5.60 7.32
C ASP A 170 -2.78 4.53 7.63
N HIS A 171 -3.47 4.04 6.59
CA HIS A 171 -4.49 2.99 6.65
C HIS A 171 -4.32 2.01 5.48
N TYR A 172 -5.20 1.01 5.38
CA TYR A 172 -5.20 0.06 4.26
C TYR A 172 -5.50 0.74 2.92
N GLY A 173 -4.89 0.24 1.85
CA GLY A 173 -5.08 0.80 0.50
C GLY A 173 -6.53 0.83 0.04
N THR A 174 -7.37 -0.07 0.55
CA THR A 174 -8.81 -0.07 0.29
C THR A 174 -9.57 1.10 0.93
N ASN A 175 -8.98 1.80 1.89
CA ASN A 175 -9.58 2.98 2.51
C ASN A 175 -9.39 4.27 1.70
N TYR A 176 -8.66 4.21 0.61
CA TYR A 176 -8.34 5.37 -0.23
C TYR A 176 -9.03 5.27 -1.58
N ALA A 177 -10.05 6.10 -1.79
CA ALA A 177 -10.67 6.24 -3.09
C ALA A 177 -9.67 6.84 -4.11
N LEU A 178 -9.77 6.40 -5.35
CA LEU A 178 -8.96 6.97 -6.43
C LEU A 178 -9.44 8.38 -6.77
N SER A 179 -8.50 9.22 -7.16
CA SER A 179 -8.76 10.57 -7.67
C SER A 179 -7.85 10.89 -8.84
N ASP A 180 -8.29 11.79 -9.69
CA ASP A 180 -7.51 12.20 -10.87
C ASP A 180 -6.12 12.72 -10.50
N GLY A 181 -5.12 12.28 -11.26
CA GLY A 181 -3.73 12.63 -11.07
C GLY A 181 -3.03 11.90 -9.92
N MET A 182 -3.71 10.99 -9.24
CA MET A 182 -3.08 10.20 -8.18
C MET A 182 -1.96 9.33 -8.74
N ILE A 183 -0.83 9.33 -8.04
CA ILE A 183 0.31 8.43 -8.30
C ILE A 183 0.39 7.44 -7.16
N ILE A 184 0.47 6.16 -7.50
CA ILE A 184 0.51 5.05 -6.56
C ILE A 184 1.82 4.29 -6.77
N VAL A 185 2.52 4.03 -5.68
CA VAL A 185 3.74 3.20 -5.67
C VAL A 185 3.52 2.01 -4.76
N PHE A 186 3.70 0.84 -5.31
CA PHE A 186 3.63 -0.44 -4.61
C PHE A 186 5.02 -1.09 -4.63
N ASP A 187 5.70 -1.11 -3.50
CA ASP A 187 7.10 -1.50 -3.39
C ASP A 187 7.29 -2.67 -2.43
N TYR A 188 8.04 -3.68 -2.88
CA TYR A 188 8.49 -4.77 -2.02
C TYR A 188 9.78 -4.37 -1.33
N SER A 189 9.70 -4.08 -0.04
CA SER A 189 10.82 -3.51 0.72
C SER A 189 10.85 -3.97 2.17
N ALA A 190 11.99 -3.73 2.81
CA ALA A 190 12.13 -3.89 4.24
C ALA A 190 11.20 -2.92 4.98
N TYR A 191 10.62 -3.40 6.08
CA TYR A 191 9.85 -2.56 6.99
C TYR A 191 10.33 -2.74 8.43
N ARG A 192 10.05 -1.73 9.23
CA ARG A 192 10.33 -1.74 10.66
C ARG A 192 9.26 -0.92 11.37
N LEU A 193 8.48 -1.56 12.21
CA LEU A 193 7.36 -0.97 12.92
C LEU A 193 7.63 -0.98 14.43
N TYR A 194 7.36 0.12 15.09
CA TYR A 194 7.55 0.28 16.52
C TYR A 194 6.19 0.37 17.22
N ASP A 195 5.97 -0.47 18.19
CA ASP A 195 4.78 -0.46 19.05
C ASP A 195 5.22 -0.19 20.50
N VAL A 196 4.53 0.69 21.19
CA VAL A 196 4.84 0.98 22.59
C VAL A 196 4.55 -0.25 23.42
N ALA A 197 5.56 -0.76 24.12
CA ALA A 197 5.45 -1.97 24.92
C ALA A 197 4.65 -1.75 26.22
#